data_0d8f0d73fdf7c29b34a725366e1eeb73
#
_entry.id   0d8f0d73fdf7c29b34a725366e1eeb73
#
_cell.length_a   1.000
_cell.length_b   1.000
_cell.length_c   1.000
_cell.angle_alpha   90.00
_cell.angle_beta   90.00
_cell.angle_gamma   90.00
#
_symmetry.space_group_name_H-M   'P 1'
#
loop_
_entity.id
_entity.type
_entity.pdbx_description
1 polymer ?
#
loop_
_entity_poly.entity_id
_entity_poly.type
_entity_poly.pdbx_seq_one_letter_code
_entity_poly.pdbx_strand_id
1 'polypeptide(L)'
;MVGRVQGKVAFVTGAARGQGRSHALRLAEEGADIIAVDICKDIETIGYPMAKPEDLDETATLVEKTGRGIVTAQADVREAAQLKEALERGIAEFGKVDIVVAQAGIAGMKGQP
;
A
#
# COMPACT_ATOMS: atom_id res chain seq x y z
N MET A 1 14.37 11.16 15.42
CA MET A 1 13.43 12.11 14.81
C MET A 1 12.02 11.64 14.97
N VAL A 2 11.25 12.43 15.55
CA VAL A 2 9.90 12.06 15.78
C VAL A 2 9.05 12.27 14.55
N GLY A 3 8.04 11.51 14.45
CA GLY A 3 7.25 11.36 13.28
C GLY A 3 6.74 12.63 12.63
N ARG A 4 7.18 12.83 11.41
CA ARG A 4 6.69 13.94 10.60
C ARG A 4 5.24 13.78 10.22
N VAL A 5 4.78 12.53 10.19
CA VAL A 5 3.40 12.23 9.80
C VAL A 5 2.66 11.55 10.94
N GLN A 6 3.06 11.87 12.15
CA GLN A 6 2.42 11.28 13.31
C GLN A 6 0.94 11.62 13.34
N GLY A 7 0.13 10.59 13.54
CA GLY A 7 -1.32 10.76 13.55
C GLY A 7 -1.96 10.78 12.17
N LYS A 8 -1.16 10.63 11.11
CA LYS A 8 -1.70 10.59 9.75
C LYS A 8 -1.98 9.16 9.34
N VAL A 9 -2.76 9.00 8.29
CA VAL A 9 -3.06 7.70 7.71
C VAL A 9 -2.67 7.74 6.23
N ALA A 10 -1.83 6.81 5.81
CA ALA A 10 -1.31 6.78 4.46
C ALA A 10 -1.87 5.59 3.69
N PHE A 11 -2.39 5.85 2.51
CA PHE A 11 -2.89 4.82 1.60
C PHE A 11 -1.80 4.59 0.56
N VAL A 12 -1.21 3.39 0.58
CA VAL A 12 -0.05 3.09 -0.27
C VAL A 12 -0.41 1.95 -1.21
N THR A 13 -0.33 2.20 -2.51
CA THR A 13 -0.54 1.15 -3.51
C THR A 13 0.81 0.56 -3.91
N GLY A 14 0.78 -0.68 -4.42
CA GLY A 14 2.01 -1.37 -4.76
C GLY A 14 2.86 -1.66 -3.53
N ALA A 15 2.22 -1.90 -2.40
CA ALA A 15 2.88 -1.92 -1.10
C ALA A 15 3.53 -3.26 -0.75
N ALA A 16 3.35 -4.29 -1.57
CA ALA A 16 3.84 -5.62 -1.20
C ALA A 16 5.36 -5.72 -1.23
N ARG A 17 6.01 -4.96 -2.08
CA ARG A 17 7.47 -4.98 -2.16
C ARG A 17 7.97 -3.75 -2.89
N GLY A 18 9.30 -3.66 -3.05
CA GLY A 18 9.92 -2.58 -3.80
C GLY A 18 9.72 -1.24 -3.14
N GLN A 19 9.54 -0.21 -3.99
CA GLN A 19 9.39 1.15 -3.49
C GLN A 19 8.12 1.33 -2.67
N GLY A 20 7.05 0.61 -3.03
CA GLY A 20 5.81 0.69 -2.26
C GLY A 20 6.01 0.25 -0.82
N ARG A 21 6.69 -0.87 -0.63
CA ARG A 21 7.02 -1.34 0.72
C ARG A 21 7.90 -0.32 1.44
N SER A 22 8.90 0.20 0.73
CA SER A 22 9.82 1.16 1.32
C SER A 22 9.07 2.41 1.79
N HIS A 23 8.14 2.91 0.98
CA HIS A 23 7.35 4.07 1.36
C HIS A 23 6.46 3.77 2.56
N ALA A 24 5.83 2.59 2.58
CA ALA A 24 4.98 2.22 3.70
C ALA A 24 5.78 2.17 5.00
N LEU A 25 6.95 1.54 4.95
CA LEU A 25 7.79 1.45 6.13
C LEU A 25 8.28 2.82 6.60
N ARG A 26 8.71 3.66 5.67
CA ARG A 26 9.20 4.98 6.01
C ARG A 26 8.10 5.81 6.68
N LEU A 27 6.90 5.77 6.10
CA LEU A 27 5.79 6.52 6.67
C LEU A 27 5.42 5.99 8.04
N ALA A 28 5.45 4.67 8.22
CA ALA A 28 5.16 4.08 9.52
C ALA A 28 6.20 4.50 10.56
N GLU A 29 7.47 4.50 10.16
CA GLU A 29 8.54 4.95 11.05
C GLU A 29 8.36 6.39 11.46
N GLU A 30 7.71 7.19 10.61
CA GLU A 30 7.46 8.60 10.88
C GLU A 30 6.11 8.82 11.58
N GLY A 31 5.42 7.75 11.97
CA GLY A 31 4.23 7.85 12.81
C GLY A 31 2.90 7.64 12.14
N ALA A 32 2.87 7.27 10.86
CA ALA A 32 1.61 7.06 10.15
C ALA A 32 1.10 5.64 10.30
N ASP A 33 -0.21 5.49 10.31
CA ASP A 33 -0.83 4.18 10.12
C ASP A 33 -0.97 3.96 8.62
N ILE A 34 -0.96 2.71 8.20
CA ILE A 34 -0.83 2.37 6.79
C ILE A 34 -2.03 1.56 6.30
N ILE A 35 -2.55 1.94 5.13
CA ILE A 35 -3.49 1.12 4.37
C ILE A 35 -2.69 0.66 3.17
N ALA A 36 -2.30 -0.60 3.15
CA ALA A 36 -1.40 -1.14 2.15
C ALA A 36 -2.16 -1.99 1.14
N VAL A 37 -2.04 -1.66 -0.13
CA VAL A 37 -2.80 -2.31 -1.19
C VAL A 37 -1.85 -2.80 -2.26
N ASP A 38 -2.10 -4.01 -2.76
CA ASP A 38 -1.34 -4.57 -3.86
C ASP A 38 -2.22 -5.54 -4.61
N ILE A 39 -1.99 -5.69 -5.90
CA ILE A 39 -2.74 -6.64 -6.69
C ILE A 39 -2.36 -8.08 -6.33
N CYS A 40 -1.11 -8.30 -5.98
CA CYS A 40 -0.58 -9.58 -5.48
C CYS A 40 -0.82 -10.74 -6.44
N LYS A 41 -0.69 -10.49 -7.73
CA LYS A 41 -0.79 -11.56 -8.73
C LYS A 41 -0.06 -11.12 -9.99
N ASP A 42 0.33 -12.08 -10.80
CA ASP A 42 0.99 -11.79 -12.05
C ASP A 42 0.01 -11.19 -13.04
N ILE A 43 0.53 -10.32 -13.88
CA ILE A 43 -0.22 -9.76 -14.98
C ILE A 43 0.51 -10.21 -16.24
N GLU A 44 -0.20 -10.98 -17.04
CA GLU A 44 0.39 -11.64 -18.20
C GLU A 44 1.16 -10.71 -19.12
N THR A 45 0.60 -9.56 -19.36
CA THR A 45 1.19 -8.63 -20.31
C THR A 45 2.39 -7.90 -19.79
N ILE A 46 2.73 -8.06 -18.53
CA ILE A 46 3.87 -7.37 -17.92
C ILE A 46 5.18 -8.07 -18.26
N GLY A 47 5.17 -9.39 -18.30
CA GLY A 47 6.37 -10.13 -18.63
C GLY A 47 7.33 -10.37 -17.47
N TYR A 48 6.93 -10.05 -16.24
CA TYR A 48 7.72 -10.36 -15.06
C TYR A 48 6.80 -10.60 -13.88
N PRO A 49 7.28 -11.33 -12.88
CA PRO A 49 6.44 -11.67 -11.73
C PRO A 49 6.04 -10.43 -10.94
N MET A 50 4.82 -10.42 -10.53
CA MET A 50 4.31 -9.39 -9.62
C MET A 50 4.46 -9.91 -8.20
N ALA A 51 4.19 -9.04 -7.22
CA ALA A 51 4.24 -9.43 -5.82
C ALA A 51 3.20 -10.50 -5.52
N LYS A 52 3.47 -11.27 -4.50
CA LYS A 52 2.56 -12.33 -4.04
C LYS A 52 1.88 -11.89 -2.75
N PRO A 53 0.79 -12.56 -2.36
CA PRO A 53 0.15 -12.23 -1.09
C PRO A 53 1.09 -12.29 0.10
N GLU A 54 2.04 -13.24 0.09
CA GLU A 54 3.03 -13.34 1.16
C GLU A 54 3.91 -12.10 1.26
N ASP A 55 4.15 -11.45 0.13
CA ASP A 55 4.94 -10.23 0.14
C ASP A 55 4.20 -9.10 0.85
N LEU A 56 2.89 -9.04 0.66
CA LEU A 56 2.08 -8.04 1.34
C LEU A 56 2.02 -8.33 2.84
N ASP A 57 1.93 -9.61 3.20
CA ASP A 57 1.95 -9.99 4.61
C ASP A 57 3.25 -9.60 5.26
N GLU A 58 4.36 -9.72 4.54
CA GLU A 58 5.65 -9.32 5.08
C GLU A 58 5.70 -7.82 5.30
N THR A 59 5.13 -7.04 4.38
CA THR A 59 5.05 -5.60 4.56
C THR A 59 4.29 -5.28 5.84
N ALA A 60 3.18 -6.00 6.08
CA ALA A 60 2.39 -5.79 7.28
C ALA A 60 3.21 -6.07 8.53
N THR A 61 3.95 -7.18 8.54
CA THR A 61 4.78 -7.53 9.68
C THR A 61 5.82 -6.45 9.96
N LEU A 62 6.44 -5.95 8.90
CA LEU A 62 7.47 -4.93 9.06
C LEU A 62 6.89 -3.62 9.60
N VAL A 63 5.71 -3.23 9.13
CA VAL A 63 5.05 -2.03 9.63
C VAL A 63 4.66 -2.21 11.10
N GLU A 64 4.13 -3.36 11.45
CA GLU A 64 3.72 -3.62 12.83
C GLU A 64 4.90 -3.54 13.78
N LYS A 65 6.09 -3.88 13.32
CA LYS A 65 7.27 -3.79 14.16
C LYS A 65 7.62 -2.34 14.51
N THR A 66 7.11 -1.38 13.75
CA THR A 66 7.33 0.03 14.07
C THR A 66 6.36 0.52 15.14
N GLY A 67 5.38 -0.29 15.50
CA GLY A 67 4.36 0.10 16.47
C GLY A 67 3.14 0.76 15.85
N ARG A 68 3.08 0.84 14.51
CA ARG A 68 1.94 1.47 13.85
C ARG A 68 0.98 0.41 13.33
N GLY A 69 -0.27 0.82 13.09
CA GLY A 69 -1.29 -0.09 12.57
C GLY A 69 -1.19 -0.20 11.06
N ILE A 70 -1.65 -1.32 10.55
CA ILE A 70 -1.70 -1.53 9.10
C ILE A 70 -2.91 -2.38 8.75
N VAL A 71 -3.59 -1.96 7.68
CA VAL A 71 -4.65 -2.74 7.03
C VAL A 71 -4.13 -3.10 5.66
N THR A 72 -4.20 -4.37 5.29
CA THR A 72 -3.77 -4.81 3.97
C THR A 72 -4.99 -5.21 3.15
N ALA A 73 -4.90 -5.00 1.85
CA ALA A 73 -5.96 -5.41 0.94
C ALA A 73 -5.34 -5.79 -0.39
N GLN A 74 -5.78 -6.93 -0.92
CA GLN A 74 -5.40 -7.35 -2.24
C GLN A 74 -6.41 -6.74 -3.19
N ALA A 75 -5.97 -5.83 -4.03
CA ALA A 75 -6.87 -5.11 -4.93
C ALA A 75 -6.12 -4.67 -6.17
N ASP A 76 -6.83 -4.68 -7.29
CA ASP A 76 -6.31 -4.17 -8.55
C ASP A 76 -6.73 -2.72 -8.65
N VAL A 77 -5.76 -1.81 -8.63
CA VAL A 77 -6.06 -0.38 -8.65
C VAL A 77 -6.71 0.08 -9.95
N ARG A 78 -6.70 -0.76 -10.97
CA ARG A 78 -7.40 -0.47 -12.22
C ARG A 78 -8.91 -0.74 -12.09
N GLU A 79 -9.32 -1.44 -11.03
CA GLU A 79 -10.71 -1.76 -10.77
C GLU A 79 -11.23 -0.83 -9.68
N ALA A 80 -12.04 0.13 -10.09
CA ALA A 80 -12.52 1.15 -9.15
C ALA A 80 -13.24 0.56 -7.94
N ALA A 81 -14.01 -0.49 -8.15
CA ALA A 81 -14.75 -1.12 -7.05
C ALA A 81 -13.81 -1.74 -6.02
N GLN A 82 -12.74 -2.39 -6.49
CA GLN A 82 -11.79 -3.01 -5.58
C GLN A 82 -11.01 -1.94 -4.81
N LEU A 83 -10.63 -0.88 -5.48
CA LEU A 83 -9.90 0.21 -4.85
C LEU A 83 -10.77 0.88 -3.78
N LYS A 84 -12.03 1.11 -4.11
CA LYS A 84 -12.95 1.73 -3.17
C LYS A 84 -13.14 0.85 -1.94
N GLU A 85 -13.29 -0.45 -2.13
CA GLU A 85 -13.47 -1.35 -1.00
C GLU A 85 -12.25 -1.35 -0.09
N ALA A 86 -11.06 -1.38 -0.67
CA ALA A 86 -9.83 -1.34 0.12
C ALA A 86 -9.74 -0.05 0.93
N LEU A 87 -10.10 1.05 0.30
CA LEU A 87 -10.07 2.35 0.97
C LEU A 87 -11.07 2.38 2.12
N GLU A 88 -12.28 1.87 1.88
CA GLU A 88 -13.31 1.85 2.90
C GLU A 88 -12.91 1.00 4.10
N ARG A 89 -12.25 -0.12 3.85
CA ARG A 89 -11.77 -0.96 4.94
C ARG A 89 -10.74 -0.22 5.80
N GLY A 90 -9.86 0.51 5.16
CA GLY A 90 -8.87 1.28 5.89
C GLY A 90 -9.49 2.42 6.67
N ILE A 91 -10.46 3.10 6.06
CA ILE A 91 -11.14 4.20 6.74
C ILE A 91 -11.95 3.66 7.94
N ALA A 92 -12.54 2.47 7.80
CA ALA A 92 -13.27 1.86 8.91
C ALA A 92 -12.34 1.59 10.09
N GLU A 93 -11.07 1.28 9.82
CA GLU A 93 -10.10 0.99 10.88
C GLU A 93 -9.50 2.26 11.46
N PHE A 94 -9.14 3.23 10.60
CA PHE A 94 -8.37 4.40 11.06
C PHE A 94 -9.15 5.70 11.04
N GLY A 95 -10.32 5.71 10.44
CA GLY A 95 -11.19 6.88 10.45
C GLY A 95 -10.95 7.91 9.36
N LYS A 96 -9.87 7.80 8.61
CA LYS A 96 -9.53 8.82 7.61
C LYS A 96 -8.43 8.36 6.69
N VAL A 97 -8.12 9.17 5.69
CA VAL A 97 -6.91 9.02 4.87
C VAL A 97 -6.35 10.42 4.63
N ASP A 98 -5.08 10.60 4.95
CA ASP A 98 -4.42 11.90 4.81
C ASP A 98 -3.43 11.92 3.65
N ILE A 99 -2.82 10.78 3.33
CA ILE A 99 -1.72 10.71 2.37
C ILE A 99 -2.01 9.58 1.40
N VAL A 100 -1.77 9.83 0.11
CA VAL A 100 -1.90 8.78 -0.91
C VAL A 100 -0.57 8.66 -1.62
N VAL A 101 -0.03 7.43 -1.65
CA VAL A 101 1.21 7.14 -2.39
C VAL A 101 0.87 6.09 -3.44
N ALA A 102 0.84 6.51 -4.68
CA ALA A 102 0.46 5.63 -5.79
C ALA A 102 1.70 5.01 -6.41
N GLN A 103 2.09 3.86 -5.91
CA GLN A 103 3.27 3.13 -6.38
C GLN A 103 2.95 1.87 -7.14
N ALA A 104 1.69 1.65 -7.45
CA ALA A 104 1.29 0.45 -8.18
C ALA A 104 1.43 0.64 -9.67
N GLY A 105 2.55 1.22 -10.08
CA GLY A 105 2.80 1.45 -11.49
C GLY A 105 3.01 0.15 -12.22
N ILE A 106 2.45 0.06 -13.41
CA ILE A 106 2.66 -1.07 -14.30
C ILE A 106 3.41 -0.52 -15.49
N ALA A 107 4.56 -1.13 -15.78
CA ALA A 107 5.41 -0.62 -16.84
C ALA A 107 4.67 -0.41 -18.16
N GLY A 108 3.75 -1.30 -18.48
CA GLY A 108 2.98 -1.18 -19.70
C GLY A 108 2.01 -0.02 -19.72
N MET A 109 1.86 0.64 -18.60
CA MET A 109 0.97 1.78 -18.50
C MET A 109 1.68 3.10 -18.64
N LYS A 110 2.95 3.05 -18.89
CA LYS A 110 3.66 4.29 -19.14
C LYS A 110 3.01 4.95 -20.35
N GLY A 111 2.98 6.22 -20.39
CA GLY A 111 2.22 6.89 -21.40
C GLY A 111 0.86 7.29 -20.90
N GLN A 112 0.48 6.74 -19.78
CA GLN A 112 -0.69 7.26 -19.10
C GLN A 112 -0.36 8.66 -18.62
N PRO A 113 -1.27 9.55 -18.72
CA PRO A 113 -1.03 10.91 -18.25
C PRO A 113 -0.67 10.93 -16.80
#